data_e5e8d345e581db29acb9e6074f1e896a
#
_entry.id   e5e8d345e581db29acb9e6074f1e896a
#
_cell.length_a   1.000
_cell.length_b   1.000
_cell.length_c   1.000
_cell.angle_alpha   90.00
_cell.angle_beta   90.00
_cell.angle_gamma   90.00
#
_symmetry.space_group_name_H-M   'P 1'
#
loop_
_entity.id
_entity.type
_entity.pdbx_description
1 polymer ?
#
loop_
_entity_poly.entity_id
_entity_poly.type
_entity_poly.pdbx_seq_one_letter_code
_entity_poly.pdbx_strand_id
1 'polypeptide(L)'
;MPIKIPNLLPATDTLLNENIFVMTETRAITQDIRPLHILMLNLMPKKIETETQIARLIGNTPLQVELELLQTATHKSSHTSQEHMLAFYKTFDEVRDRKYDGMIITGAPVEQLPFEEVDYWPELCEIMEWSKTHVTSTLHICWGAQAGLYYHYGIPKYPLEKKLFGVYEHKLDYNRSMLFRGYDDVFNVPHSRHTTTKREDIEAIPELRIVASSKEAGVFCAMTARGKQVYVMGHSEYDADTLKNEYLRDKKAGLPIEPPAHYFPDDDPTKEPIVRWRSCANLFYSNWLNYYVYQTTPYDVKDIQ
;
A
#
# COMPACT_ATOMS: atom_id res chain seq x y z
N MET A 1 1.76 -20.66 -0.21
CA MET A 1 1.82 -20.90 -1.66
C MET A 1 2.22 -19.60 -2.34
N PRO A 2 2.82 -19.64 -3.54
CA PRO A 2 3.38 -18.44 -4.14
C PRO A 2 2.32 -17.52 -4.73
N ILE A 3 2.68 -16.23 -4.87
CA ILE A 3 1.89 -15.29 -5.66
C ILE A 3 1.88 -15.72 -7.13
N LYS A 4 0.70 -15.69 -7.76
CA LYS A 4 0.57 -15.80 -9.22
C LYS A 4 0.63 -14.40 -9.82
N ILE A 5 1.57 -14.21 -10.74
CA ILE A 5 1.78 -12.93 -11.43
C ILE A 5 1.79 -13.15 -12.95
N PRO A 6 1.47 -12.12 -13.75
CA PRO A 6 1.49 -12.23 -15.21
C PRO A 6 2.82 -12.74 -15.72
N ASN A 7 2.78 -13.57 -16.77
CA ASN A 7 3.99 -13.99 -17.45
C ASN A 7 4.78 -12.75 -17.94
N LEU A 8 6.09 -12.75 -17.78
CA LEU A 8 7.00 -11.68 -18.20
C LEU A 8 6.89 -10.37 -17.39
N LEU A 9 6.16 -10.33 -16.28
CA LEU A 9 6.19 -9.16 -15.40
C LEU A 9 7.63 -8.93 -14.89
N PRO A 10 8.23 -7.73 -15.01
CA PRO A 10 9.61 -7.46 -14.58
C PRO A 10 9.91 -7.80 -13.11
N ALA A 11 8.91 -7.69 -12.25
CA ALA A 11 9.01 -8.09 -10.84
C ALA A 11 9.40 -9.58 -10.66
N THR A 12 9.10 -10.45 -11.63
CA THR A 12 9.37 -11.89 -11.54
C THR A 12 10.85 -12.18 -11.28
N ASP A 13 11.73 -11.60 -12.09
CA ASP A 13 13.18 -11.85 -11.98
C ASP A 13 13.73 -11.30 -10.66
N THR A 14 13.28 -10.14 -10.23
CA THR A 14 13.67 -9.53 -8.95
C THR A 14 13.27 -10.42 -7.78
N LEU A 15 12.03 -10.88 -7.75
CA LEU A 15 11.50 -11.72 -6.65
C LEU A 15 12.21 -13.10 -6.61
N LEU A 16 12.46 -13.71 -7.75
CA LEU A 16 13.20 -14.98 -7.80
C LEU A 16 14.64 -14.83 -7.31
N ASN A 17 15.33 -13.73 -7.65
CA ASN A 17 16.67 -13.42 -7.14
C ASN A 17 16.70 -13.18 -5.62
N GLU A 18 15.58 -12.74 -5.04
CA GLU A 18 15.40 -12.56 -3.59
C GLU A 18 14.96 -13.86 -2.88
N ASN A 19 14.95 -15.02 -3.57
CA ASN A 19 14.42 -16.30 -3.09
C ASN A 19 12.93 -16.27 -2.68
N ILE A 20 12.16 -15.33 -3.25
CA ILE A 20 10.71 -15.28 -3.11
C ILE A 20 10.10 -16.11 -4.25
N PHE A 21 9.41 -17.19 -3.88
CA PHE A 21 8.81 -18.05 -4.88
C PHE A 21 7.58 -17.39 -5.50
N VAL A 22 7.62 -17.17 -6.80
CA VAL A 22 6.50 -16.67 -7.59
C VAL A 22 6.00 -17.75 -8.54
N MET A 23 4.72 -17.74 -8.84
CA MET A 23 4.08 -18.64 -9.78
C MET A 23 3.61 -17.83 -11.00
N THR A 24 4.16 -18.18 -12.17
CA THR A 24 3.65 -17.61 -13.41
C THR A 24 2.27 -18.21 -13.77
N GLU A 25 1.50 -17.51 -14.60
CA GLU A 25 0.19 -17.98 -15.05
C GLU A 25 0.22 -19.40 -15.63
N THR A 26 1.24 -19.70 -16.44
CA THR A 26 1.41 -21.03 -17.05
C THR A 26 1.54 -22.13 -16.02
N ARG A 27 2.22 -21.88 -14.90
CA ARG A 27 2.40 -22.87 -13.82
C ARG A 27 1.16 -22.99 -12.95
N ALA A 28 0.42 -21.90 -12.73
CA ALA A 28 -0.77 -21.87 -11.86
C ALA A 28 -1.94 -22.70 -12.41
N ILE A 29 -2.07 -22.85 -13.72
CA ILE A 29 -3.15 -23.60 -14.40
C ILE A 29 -3.20 -25.08 -13.98
N THR A 30 -2.10 -25.63 -13.45
CA THR A 30 -2.01 -27.03 -13.05
C THR A 30 -2.39 -27.32 -11.61
N GLN A 31 -2.85 -26.29 -10.85
CA GLN A 31 -3.18 -26.43 -9.43
C GLN A 31 -4.69 -26.19 -9.19
N ASP A 32 -5.35 -27.14 -8.57
CA ASP A 32 -6.77 -27.07 -8.21
C ASP A 32 -6.94 -26.39 -6.83
N ILE A 33 -6.64 -25.11 -6.76
CA ILE A 33 -6.76 -24.28 -5.55
C ILE A 33 -7.38 -22.94 -5.94
N ARG A 34 -8.42 -22.52 -5.21
CA ARG A 34 -8.97 -21.17 -5.38
C ARG A 34 -7.94 -20.13 -4.93
N PRO A 35 -7.36 -19.34 -5.82
CA PRO A 35 -6.48 -18.26 -5.46
C PRO A 35 -7.28 -17.08 -4.90
N LEU A 36 -6.61 -16.24 -4.10
CA LEU A 36 -7.12 -14.92 -3.73
C LEU A 36 -6.87 -13.95 -4.87
N HIS A 37 -7.91 -13.29 -5.35
CA HIS A 37 -7.80 -12.26 -6.38
C HIS A 37 -7.58 -10.89 -5.73
N ILE A 38 -6.39 -10.35 -5.87
CA ILE A 38 -5.99 -9.04 -5.35
C ILE A 38 -5.85 -8.05 -6.51
N LEU A 39 -6.61 -6.95 -6.44
CA LEU A 39 -6.50 -5.84 -7.38
C LEU A 39 -5.59 -4.75 -6.79
N MET A 40 -4.59 -4.27 -7.53
CA MET A 40 -3.73 -3.18 -7.09
C MET A 40 -3.89 -1.97 -8.00
N LEU A 41 -4.55 -0.92 -7.51
CA LEU A 41 -4.54 0.39 -8.13
C LEU A 41 -3.22 1.08 -7.80
N ASN A 42 -2.34 1.12 -8.79
CA ASN A 42 -1.01 1.70 -8.64
C ASN A 42 -0.99 3.15 -9.13
N LEU A 43 -1.00 4.10 -8.18
CA LEU A 43 -0.96 5.54 -8.45
C LEU A 43 0.47 6.11 -8.43
N MET A 44 1.47 5.28 -8.10
CA MET A 44 2.86 5.71 -8.05
C MET A 44 3.44 5.93 -9.47
N PRO A 45 4.32 6.93 -9.65
CA PRO A 45 4.93 7.21 -10.96
C PRO A 45 5.89 6.11 -11.40
N LYS A 46 6.68 5.55 -10.48
CA LYS A 46 7.60 4.44 -10.73
C LYS A 46 6.88 3.09 -10.50
N LYS A 47 6.01 2.74 -11.43
CA LYS A 47 5.10 1.58 -11.26
C LYS A 47 5.84 0.27 -11.02
N ILE A 48 6.88 -0.04 -11.77
CA ILE A 48 7.66 -1.29 -11.68
C ILE A 48 8.28 -1.45 -10.29
N GLU A 49 8.81 -0.38 -9.70
CA GLU A 49 9.36 -0.39 -8.34
C GLU A 49 8.27 -0.75 -7.32
N THR A 50 7.13 -0.07 -7.38
CA THR A 50 5.99 -0.33 -6.48
C THR A 50 5.38 -1.72 -6.68
N GLU A 51 5.28 -2.20 -7.92
CA GLU A 51 4.85 -3.58 -8.22
C GLU A 51 5.73 -4.61 -7.50
N THR A 52 7.05 -4.44 -7.60
CA THR A 52 8.01 -5.35 -6.96
C THR A 52 7.90 -5.30 -5.44
N GLN A 53 7.80 -4.10 -4.86
CA GLN A 53 7.68 -3.90 -3.41
C GLN A 53 6.42 -4.57 -2.85
N ILE A 54 5.27 -4.32 -3.46
CA ILE A 54 4.00 -4.93 -3.02
C ILE A 54 3.98 -6.43 -3.29
N ALA A 55 4.39 -6.88 -4.47
CA ALA A 55 4.43 -8.31 -4.81
C ALA A 55 5.31 -9.12 -3.85
N ARG A 56 6.43 -8.56 -3.40
CA ARG A 56 7.31 -9.19 -2.39
C ARG A 56 6.57 -9.45 -1.08
N LEU A 57 5.74 -8.52 -0.62
CA LEU A 57 5.03 -8.62 0.65
C LEU A 57 3.83 -9.55 0.58
N ILE A 58 3.00 -9.43 -0.46
CA ILE A 58 1.84 -10.30 -0.64
C ILE A 58 2.23 -11.71 -1.12
N GLY A 59 3.44 -11.89 -1.66
CA GLY A 59 3.99 -13.19 -2.05
C GLY A 59 4.54 -14.00 -0.87
N ASN A 60 4.81 -13.37 0.27
CA ASN A 60 5.33 -14.04 1.46
C ASN A 60 4.22 -14.62 2.36
N THR A 61 3.38 -15.49 1.78
CA THR A 61 2.24 -16.13 2.44
C THR A 61 2.08 -17.57 1.91
N PRO A 62 1.52 -18.51 2.72
CA PRO A 62 1.15 -19.82 2.23
C PRO A 62 -0.10 -19.81 1.33
N LEU A 63 -0.82 -18.70 1.24
CA LEU A 63 -2.00 -18.55 0.39
C LEU A 63 -1.60 -18.31 -1.06
N GLN A 64 -2.35 -18.85 -2.00
CA GLN A 64 -2.17 -18.51 -3.41
C GLN A 64 -2.84 -17.17 -3.70
N VAL A 65 -2.08 -16.24 -4.27
CA VAL A 65 -2.55 -14.89 -4.61
C VAL A 65 -2.39 -14.66 -6.12
N GLU A 66 -3.44 -14.19 -6.77
CA GLU A 66 -3.41 -13.63 -8.12
C GLU A 66 -3.42 -12.11 -8.02
N LEU A 67 -2.34 -11.47 -8.46
CA LEU A 67 -2.21 -10.02 -8.48
C LEU A 67 -2.60 -9.48 -9.85
N GLU A 68 -3.60 -8.61 -9.89
CA GLU A 68 -4.03 -7.88 -11.08
C GLU A 68 -3.74 -6.39 -10.88
N LEU A 69 -3.17 -5.76 -11.92
CA LEU A 69 -2.73 -4.37 -11.86
C LEU A 69 -3.76 -3.45 -12.53
N LEU A 70 -4.14 -2.38 -11.82
CA LEU A 70 -5.09 -1.37 -12.26
C LEU A 70 -4.41 -0.01 -12.37
N GLN A 71 -4.72 0.72 -13.43
CA GLN A 71 -4.34 2.11 -13.64
C GLN A 71 -5.59 2.99 -13.80
N THR A 72 -5.44 4.28 -13.56
CA THR A 72 -6.43 5.27 -13.96
C THR A 72 -6.34 5.51 -15.47
N ALA A 73 -7.48 5.53 -16.16
CA ALA A 73 -7.55 5.79 -17.59
C ALA A 73 -7.34 7.29 -17.89
N THR A 74 -7.71 8.15 -16.96
CA THR A 74 -7.66 9.62 -17.07
C THR A 74 -6.24 10.20 -16.95
N HIS A 75 -5.29 9.44 -16.38
CA HIS A 75 -3.90 9.88 -16.19
C HIS A 75 -2.90 9.00 -16.93
N LYS A 76 -2.02 9.61 -17.73
CA LYS A 76 -0.93 8.91 -18.43
C LYS A 76 0.35 8.94 -17.59
N SER A 77 0.86 7.76 -17.24
CA SER A 77 2.15 7.64 -16.57
C SER A 77 3.28 8.19 -17.45
N SER A 78 4.09 9.10 -16.90
CA SER A 78 5.25 9.68 -17.58
C SER A 78 6.56 8.92 -17.32
N HIS A 79 6.59 8.04 -16.30
CA HIS A 79 7.79 7.36 -15.83
C HIS A 79 7.80 5.84 -16.08
N THR A 80 6.76 5.32 -16.71
CA THR A 80 6.65 3.89 -17.09
C THR A 80 6.34 3.81 -18.58
N SER A 81 6.97 2.88 -19.29
CA SER A 81 6.77 2.74 -20.74
C SER A 81 5.32 2.37 -21.04
N GLN A 82 4.81 2.90 -22.15
CA GLN A 82 3.46 2.57 -22.61
C GLN A 82 3.31 1.07 -22.91
N GLU A 83 4.36 0.43 -23.40
CA GLU A 83 4.40 -1.02 -23.65
C GLU A 83 4.15 -1.83 -22.37
N HIS A 84 4.80 -1.46 -21.26
CA HIS A 84 4.58 -2.08 -19.95
C HIS A 84 3.13 -1.88 -19.48
N MET A 85 2.60 -0.67 -19.64
CA MET A 85 1.23 -0.35 -19.24
C MET A 85 0.21 -1.19 -20.02
N LEU A 86 0.36 -1.27 -21.34
CA LEU A 86 -0.53 -2.08 -22.18
C LEU A 86 -0.42 -3.58 -21.93
N ALA A 87 0.76 -4.07 -21.53
CA ALA A 87 0.98 -5.49 -21.30
C ALA A 87 0.41 -5.99 -19.98
N PHE A 88 0.44 -5.15 -18.91
CA PHE A 88 0.21 -5.61 -17.54
C PHE A 88 -0.92 -4.89 -16.80
N TYR A 89 -1.30 -3.69 -17.22
CA TYR A 89 -2.31 -2.89 -16.52
C TYR A 89 -3.66 -2.94 -17.21
N LYS A 90 -4.71 -3.04 -16.39
CA LYS A 90 -6.09 -2.88 -16.81
C LYS A 90 -6.60 -1.49 -16.46
N THR A 91 -7.63 -1.06 -17.16
CA THR A 91 -8.45 0.11 -16.83
C THR A 91 -9.62 -0.30 -15.96
N PHE A 92 -10.27 0.67 -15.32
CA PHE A 92 -11.43 0.40 -14.48
C PHE A 92 -12.59 -0.26 -15.25
N ASP A 93 -12.84 0.14 -16.49
CA ASP A 93 -13.88 -0.45 -17.32
C ASP A 93 -13.69 -1.95 -17.60
N GLU A 94 -12.43 -2.44 -17.59
CA GLU A 94 -12.12 -3.85 -17.81
C GLU A 94 -12.33 -4.72 -16.55
N VAL A 95 -12.46 -4.11 -15.37
CA VAL A 95 -12.58 -4.82 -14.10
C VAL A 95 -13.88 -4.54 -13.34
N ARG A 96 -14.66 -3.54 -13.72
CA ARG A 96 -15.83 -3.04 -12.99
C ARG A 96 -16.93 -4.09 -12.72
N ASP A 97 -17.08 -5.08 -13.59
CA ASP A 97 -18.08 -6.15 -13.46
C ASP A 97 -17.56 -7.34 -12.64
N ARG A 98 -16.35 -7.27 -12.10
CA ARG A 98 -15.70 -8.35 -11.36
C ARG A 98 -15.67 -8.04 -9.87
N LYS A 99 -15.55 -9.08 -9.05
CA LYS A 99 -15.36 -8.98 -7.61
C LYS A 99 -13.99 -9.53 -7.21
N TYR A 100 -13.41 -8.96 -6.16
CA TYR A 100 -12.07 -9.26 -5.68
C TYR A 100 -12.06 -9.57 -4.19
N ASP A 101 -11.16 -10.47 -3.79
CA ASP A 101 -10.94 -10.80 -2.38
C ASP A 101 -10.32 -9.62 -1.63
N GLY A 102 -9.40 -8.92 -2.27
CA GLY A 102 -8.74 -7.74 -1.70
C GLY A 102 -8.36 -6.71 -2.75
N MET A 103 -8.18 -5.47 -2.29
CA MET A 103 -7.68 -4.38 -3.13
C MET A 103 -6.61 -3.58 -2.39
N ILE A 104 -5.60 -3.12 -3.13
CA ILE A 104 -4.58 -2.21 -2.63
C ILE A 104 -4.65 -0.93 -3.46
N ILE A 105 -4.78 0.22 -2.78
CA ILE A 105 -4.68 1.55 -3.39
C ILE A 105 -3.39 2.19 -2.88
N THR A 106 -2.43 2.42 -3.77
CA THR A 106 -1.10 2.92 -3.39
C THR A 106 -1.11 4.42 -3.09
N GLY A 107 -0.02 4.93 -2.57
CA GLY A 107 0.26 6.36 -2.51
C GLY A 107 0.40 7.00 -3.89
N ALA A 108 0.47 8.33 -3.89
CA ALA A 108 0.76 9.13 -5.07
C ALA A 108 1.50 10.43 -4.66
N PRO A 109 2.42 10.96 -5.50
CA PRO A 109 3.20 12.17 -5.18
C PRO A 109 2.43 13.46 -5.50
N VAL A 110 1.14 13.51 -5.20
CA VAL A 110 0.22 14.66 -5.45
C VAL A 110 -0.36 15.20 -4.15
N GLU A 111 0.26 14.90 -3.03
CA GLU A 111 -0.26 15.18 -1.69
C GLU A 111 -0.39 16.68 -1.36
N GLN A 112 0.35 17.55 -2.06
CA GLN A 112 0.26 19.00 -1.87
C GLN A 112 -0.92 19.65 -2.62
N LEU A 113 -1.51 18.94 -3.60
CA LEU A 113 -2.70 19.42 -4.31
C LEU A 113 -3.96 19.14 -3.50
N PRO A 114 -4.97 20.01 -3.51
CA PRO A 114 -6.32 19.63 -3.11
C PRO A 114 -6.76 18.35 -3.84
N PHE A 115 -7.58 17.52 -3.20
CA PHE A 115 -7.99 16.26 -3.83
C PHE A 115 -8.72 16.48 -5.15
N GLU A 116 -9.58 17.49 -5.20
CA GLU A 116 -10.40 17.85 -6.37
C GLU A 116 -9.58 18.39 -7.55
N GLU A 117 -8.35 18.85 -7.32
CA GLU A 117 -7.43 19.31 -8.36
C GLU A 117 -6.57 18.18 -8.96
N VAL A 118 -6.66 16.97 -8.41
CA VAL A 118 -5.98 15.79 -8.98
C VAL A 118 -6.76 15.31 -10.21
N ASP A 119 -6.11 15.22 -11.35
CA ASP A 119 -6.71 14.94 -12.65
C ASP A 119 -7.54 13.64 -12.70
N TYR A 120 -7.13 12.61 -11.97
CA TYR A 120 -7.85 11.33 -11.85
C TYR A 120 -8.77 11.23 -10.62
N TRP A 121 -9.01 12.31 -9.89
CA TRP A 121 -9.83 12.29 -8.67
C TRP A 121 -11.26 11.76 -8.89
N PRO A 122 -12.00 12.17 -9.94
CA PRO A 122 -13.33 11.64 -10.18
C PRO A 122 -13.34 10.12 -10.41
N GLU A 123 -12.38 9.59 -11.19
CA GLU A 123 -12.23 8.16 -11.44
C GLU A 123 -11.84 7.40 -10.15
N LEU A 124 -10.95 7.96 -9.34
CA LEU A 124 -10.58 7.39 -8.05
C LEU A 124 -11.77 7.30 -7.10
N CYS A 125 -12.63 8.33 -7.05
CA CYS A 125 -13.87 8.32 -6.27
C CYS A 125 -14.81 7.19 -6.74
N GLU A 126 -14.97 7.00 -8.06
CA GLU A 126 -15.79 5.91 -8.62
C GLU A 126 -15.23 4.54 -8.22
N ILE A 127 -13.92 4.35 -8.30
CA ILE A 127 -13.25 3.12 -7.89
C ILE A 127 -13.42 2.87 -6.39
N MET A 128 -13.26 3.88 -5.54
CA MET A 128 -13.45 3.75 -4.10
C MET A 128 -14.90 3.42 -3.73
N GLU A 129 -15.89 4.01 -4.41
CA GLU A 129 -17.30 3.67 -4.21
C GLU A 129 -17.58 2.22 -4.63
N TRP A 130 -17.12 1.83 -5.82
CA TRP A 130 -17.23 0.48 -6.33
C TRP A 130 -16.60 -0.57 -5.38
N SER A 131 -15.47 -0.25 -4.78
CA SER A 131 -14.78 -1.17 -3.86
C SER A 131 -15.63 -1.56 -2.65
N LYS A 132 -16.59 -0.73 -2.25
CA LYS A 132 -17.48 -0.99 -1.10
C LYS A 132 -18.36 -2.22 -1.30
N THR A 133 -18.67 -2.58 -2.54
CA THR A 133 -19.58 -3.70 -2.89
C THR A 133 -18.90 -4.82 -3.70
N HIS A 134 -17.71 -4.57 -4.23
CA HIS A 134 -17.00 -5.51 -5.11
C HIS A 134 -15.70 -6.06 -4.52
N VAL A 135 -15.26 -5.55 -3.36
CA VAL A 135 -14.02 -5.98 -2.72
C VAL A 135 -14.30 -6.34 -1.26
N THR A 136 -13.73 -7.44 -0.77
CA THR A 136 -13.91 -7.84 0.64
C THR A 136 -13.16 -6.92 1.58
N SER A 137 -11.88 -6.61 1.31
CA SER A 137 -11.04 -5.70 2.10
C SER A 137 -10.17 -4.84 1.22
N THR A 138 -10.17 -3.52 1.44
CA THR A 138 -9.33 -2.55 0.72
C THR A 138 -8.28 -1.97 1.65
N LEU A 139 -7.01 -2.09 1.25
CA LEU A 139 -5.84 -1.50 1.91
C LEU A 139 -5.43 -0.23 1.17
N HIS A 140 -5.51 0.91 1.85
CA HIS A 140 -5.09 2.21 1.34
C HIS A 140 -3.75 2.61 1.93
N ILE A 141 -2.81 3.09 1.12
CA ILE A 141 -1.44 3.41 1.53
C ILE A 141 -1.14 4.89 1.33
N CYS A 142 -0.59 5.56 2.34
CA CYS A 142 -0.09 6.93 2.35
C CYS A 142 -1.12 7.94 1.81
N TRP A 143 -0.85 8.57 0.66
CA TRP A 143 -1.83 9.48 0.03
C TRP A 143 -3.13 8.76 -0.32
N GLY A 144 -3.08 7.51 -0.78
CA GLY A 144 -4.27 6.69 -1.00
C GLY A 144 -5.10 6.51 0.28
N ALA A 145 -4.47 6.42 1.45
CA ALA A 145 -5.16 6.38 2.73
C ALA A 145 -5.82 7.72 3.06
N GLN A 146 -5.14 8.83 2.83
CA GLN A 146 -5.74 10.17 3.01
C GLN A 146 -6.91 10.40 2.04
N ALA A 147 -6.76 9.98 0.78
CA ALA A 147 -7.82 10.07 -0.23
C ALA A 147 -9.05 9.24 0.17
N GLY A 148 -8.84 8.01 0.65
CA GLY A 148 -9.92 7.15 1.13
C GLY A 148 -10.62 7.72 2.37
N LEU A 149 -9.87 8.23 3.35
CA LEU A 149 -10.44 8.88 4.53
C LEU A 149 -11.26 10.14 4.17
N TYR A 150 -10.75 10.92 3.21
CA TYR A 150 -11.48 12.10 2.73
C TYR A 150 -12.76 11.72 1.98
N TYR A 151 -12.66 10.78 1.03
CA TYR A 151 -13.82 10.37 0.23
C TYR A 151 -14.93 9.73 1.05
N HIS A 152 -14.58 8.78 1.93
CA HIS A 152 -15.57 8.01 2.68
C HIS A 152 -16.12 8.72 3.90
N TYR A 153 -15.34 9.63 4.53
CA TYR A 153 -15.69 10.23 5.83
C TYR A 153 -15.52 11.74 5.89
N GLY A 154 -15.06 12.39 4.83
CA GLY A 154 -14.82 13.84 4.82
C GLY A 154 -13.63 14.28 5.68
N ILE A 155 -12.73 13.36 6.07
CA ILE A 155 -11.56 13.67 6.89
C ILE A 155 -10.51 14.37 6.03
N PRO A 156 -10.17 15.66 6.33
CA PRO A 156 -9.22 16.40 5.51
C PRO A 156 -7.78 15.98 5.77
N LYS A 157 -6.89 16.31 4.84
CA LYS A 157 -5.46 16.30 5.06
C LYS A 157 -4.95 17.67 5.44
N TYR A 158 -3.91 17.72 6.24
CA TYR A 158 -3.29 18.95 6.72
C TYR A 158 -1.82 19.01 6.29
N PRO A 159 -1.33 20.17 5.83
CA PRO A 159 0.09 20.32 5.50
C PRO A 159 0.94 20.19 6.78
N LEU A 160 2.10 19.57 6.65
CA LEU A 160 3.13 19.55 7.67
C LEU A 160 4.07 20.76 7.48
N GLU A 161 4.60 21.29 8.57
CA GLU A 161 5.60 22.37 8.52
C GLU A 161 6.89 21.91 7.83
N LYS A 162 7.27 20.65 8.05
CA LYS A 162 8.39 19.96 7.41
C LYS A 162 7.92 18.61 6.88
N LYS A 163 8.56 18.15 5.81
CA LYS A 163 8.37 16.79 5.31
C LYS A 163 8.65 15.78 6.41
N LEU A 164 7.68 14.92 6.71
CA LEU A 164 7.88 13.76 7.56
C LEU A 164 8.64 12.71 6.74
N PHE A 165 9.93 12.58 7.01
CA PHE A 165 10.85 11.81 6.17
C PHE A 165 11.82 11.02 7.03
N GLY A 166 11.67 9.70 7.06
CA GLY A 166 12.48 8.83 7.91
C GLY A 166 11.80 7.53 8.32
N VAL A 167 12.38 6.86 9.31
CA VAL A 167 11.87 5.62 9.90
C VAL A 167 11.53 5.86 11.35
N TYR A 168 10.24 5.80 11.67
CA TYR A 168 9.74 6.19 12.98
C TYR A 168 9.23 4.99 13.78
N GLU A 169 9.38 5.08 15.10
CA GLU A 169 8.87 4.11 16.06
C GLU A 169 7.36 4.28 16.24
N HIS A 170 6.64 3.15 16.26
CA HIS A 170 5.20 3.07 16.42
C HIS A 170 4.83 2.12 17.54
N LYS A 171 3.64 2.33 18.11
CA LYS A 171 3.01 1.46 19.12
C LYS A 171 1.56 1.17 18.73
N LEU A 172 1.02 0.10 19.30
CA LEU A 172 -0.38 -0.23 19.13
C LEU A 172 -1.25 0.63 20.04
N ASP A 173 -2.24 1.30 19.47
CA ASP A 173 -3.35 1.92 20.23
C ASP A 173 -4.42 0.88 20.58
N TYR A 174 -4.52 -0.18 19.76
CA TYR A 174 -5.46 -1.28 19.97
C TYR A 174 -4.77 -2.64 19.76
N ASN A 175 -4.40 -3.29 20.87
CA ASN A 175 -3.62 -4.52 20.88
C ASN A 175 -4.40 -5.81 20.55
N ARG A 176 -5.73 -5.73 20.33
CA ARG A 176 -6.57 -6.88 19.94
C ARG A 176 -6.80 -6.97 18.44
N SER A 177 -6.17 -6.11 17.65
CA SER A 177 -6.30 -6.16 16.19
C SER A 177 -5.56 -7.37 15.62
N MET A 178 -6.27 -8.18 14.83
CA MET A 178 -5.66 -9.30 14.12
C MET A 178 -4.65 -8.83 13.06
N LEU A 179 -4.76 -7.58 12.60
CA LEU A 179 -3.83 -6.98 11.63
C LEU A 179 -2.39 -6.90 12.18
N PHE A 180 -2.26 -6.69 13.48
CA PHE A 180 -0.98 -6.57 14.18
C PHE A 180 -0.67 -7.79 15.07
N ARG A 181 -1.31 -8.92 14.80
CA ARG A 181 -1.03 -10.15 15.53
C ARG A 181 0.42 -10.57 15.35
N GLY A 182 1.12 -10.81 16.47
CA GLY A 182 2.53 -11.21 16.51
C GLY A 182 3.52 -10.06 16.42
N TYR A 183 3.04 -8.80 16.42
CA TYR A 183 3.92 -7.64 16.53
C TYR A 183 4.49 -7.52 17.93
N ASP A 184 5.70 -6.97 18.00
CA ASP A 184 6.30 -6.49 19.25
C ASP A 184 5.57 -5.22 19.73
N ASP A 185 5.80 -4.85 21.00
CA ASP A 185 5.20 -3.64 21.59
C ASP A 185 5.59 -2.36 20.86
N VAL A 186 6.74 -2.40 20.16
CA VAL A 186 7.33 -1.30 19.42
C VAL A 186 7.79 -1.82 18.06
N PHE A 187 7.47 -1.09 17.00
CA PHE A 187 7.88 -1.43 15.65
C PHE A 187 8.19 -0.17 14.82
N ASN A 188 8.94 -0.34 13.75
CA ASN A 188 9.39 0.76 12.92
C ASN A 188 8.66 0.78 11.58
N VAL A 189 8.34 1.99 11.09
CA VAL A 189 7.72 2.19 9.77
C VAL A 189 8.37 3.37 9.07
N PRO A 190 8.73 3.21 7.76
CA PRO A 190 9.16 4.32 6.91
C PRO A 190 8.01 5.29 6.61
N HIS A 191 8.33 6.58 6.57
CA HIS A 191 7.43 7.64 6.14
C HIS A 191 8.14 8.59 5.17
N SER A 192 7.40 9.04 4.17
CA SER A 192 7.79 10.12 3.26
C SER A 192 6.54 10.87 2.81
N ARG A 193 6.20 11.96 3.50
CA ARG A 193 4.98 12.73 3.21
C ARG A 193 5.05 14.18 3.67
N HIS A 194 4.34 15.06 2.97
CA HIS A 194 4.20 16.49 3.28
C HIS A 194 2.86 16.83 3.97
N THR A 195 1.97 15.85 4.09
CA THR A 195 0.65 16.03 4.68
C THR A 195 0.36 14.96 5.73
N THR A 196 -0.61 15.22 6.60
CA THR A 196 -1.06 14.29 7.65
C THR A 196 -2.57 14.36 7.83
N THR A 197 -3.14 13.36 8.51
CA THR A 197 -4.51 13.40 9.06
C THR A 197 -4.41 13.54 10.57
N LYS A 198 -5.33 14.26 11.17
CA LYS A 198 -5.36 14.43 12.63
C LYS A 198 -6.06 13.25 13.30
N ARG A 199 -5.58 12.89 14.47
CA ARG A 199 -6.17 11.85 15.32
C ARG A 199 -7.62 12.15 15.66
N GLU A 200 -7.89 13.39 16.02
CA GLU A 200 -9.19 13.85 16.46
C GLU A 200 -10.26 13.70 15.37
N ASP A 201 -9.90 13.95 14.11
CA ASP A 201 -10.81 13.81 12.97
C ASP A 201 -11.18 12.33 12.73
N ILE A 202 -10.22 11.43 12.92
CA ILE A 202 -10.46 9.98 12.80
C ILE A 202 -11.30 9.47 13.96
N GLU A 203 -11.00 9.89 15.19
CA GLU A 203 -11.73 9.49 16.40
C GLU A 203 -13.17 10.02 16.43
N ALA A 204 -13.45 11.09 15.69
CA ALA A 204 -14.81 11.61 15.52
C ALA A 204 -15.73 10.71 14.69
N ILE A 205 -15.18 9.75 13.94
CA ILE A 205 -15.92 8.80 13.10
C ILE A 205 -16.13 7.48 13.84
N PRO A 206 -17.37 7.13 14.27
CA PRO A 206 -17.63 5.94 15.08
C PRO A 206 -17.25 4.61 14.40
N GLU A 207 -17.28 4.56 13.07
CA GLU A 207 -16.92 3.37 12.29
C GLU A 207 -15.42 3.12 12.22
N LEU A 208 -14.60 4.14 12.50
CA LEU A 208 -13.15 4.05 12.43
C LEU A 208 -12.55 3.78 13.81
N ARG A 209 -11.48 3.01 13.79
CA ARG A 209 -10.65 2.78 14.95
C ARG A 209 -9.18 3.02 14.59
N ILE A 210 -8.49 3.84 15.38
CA ILE A 210 -7.04 3.94 15.31
C ILE A 210 -6.46 2.68 15.96
N VAL A 211 -5.58 2.01 15.24
CA VAL A 211 -4.99 0.74 15.65
C VAL A 211 -3.54 0.90 16.07
N ALA A 212 -2.80 1.77 15.39
CA ALA A 212 -1.40 2.03 15.68
C ALA A 212 -1.02 3.48 15.38
N SER A 213 -0.11 4.03 16.16
CA SER A 213 0.38 5.40 16.01
C SER A 213 1.81 5.58 16.51
N SER A 214 2.39 6.73 16.19
CA SER A 214 3.70 7.19 16.61
C SER A 214 3.57 8.54 17.31
N LYS A 215 4.44 8.79 18.27
CA LYS A 215 4.54 10.13 18.89
C LYS A 215 5.04 11.18 17.91
N GLU A 216 5.94 10.79 16.99
CA GLU A 216 6.58 11.68 16.03
C GLU A 216 5.81 11.70 14.70
N ALA A 217 5.37 10.53 14.20
CA ALA A 217 4.75 10.42 12.90
C ALA A 217 3.20 10.48 12.92
N GLY A 218 2.58 10.56 14.10
CA GLY A 218 1.12 10.61 14.24
C GLY A 218 0.45 9.25 13.98
N VAL A 219 -0.78 9.27 13.48
CA VAL A 219 -1.53 8.03 13.19
C VAL A 219 -0.85 7.25 12.09
N PHE A 220 -0.61 5.95 12.34
CA PHE A 220 -0.10 5.03 11.32
C PHE A 220 -1.22 4.24 10.66
N CYS A 221 -2.07 3.62 11.47
CA CYS A 221 -3.13 2.75 10.97
C CYS A 221 -4.47 3.07 11.60
N ALA A 222 -5.47 3.29 10.75
CA ALA A 222 -6.88 3.33 11.12
C ALA A 222 -7.65 2.34 10.23
N MET A 223 -8.76 1.78 10.74
CA MET A 223 -9.54 0.81 10.00
C MET A 223 -10.99 0.73 10.49
N THR A 224 -11.87 0.23 9.65
CA THR A 224 -13.22 -0.15 10.04
C THR A 224 -13.21 -1.43 10.89
N ALA A 225 -14.24 -1.63 11.71
CA ALA A 225 -14.29 -2.73 12.69
C ALA A 225 -14.04 -4.13 12.10
N ARG A 226 -14.46 -4.37 10.86
CA ARG A 226 -14.29 -5.66 10.14
C ARG A 226 -13.15 -5.64 9.12
N GLY A 227 -12.37 -4.54 9.05
CA GLY A 227 -11.28 -4.39 8.10
C GLY A 227 -11.72 -4.29 6.63
N LYS A 228 -12.97 -3.91 6.37
CA LYS A 228 -13.46 -3.61 5.02
C LYS A 228 -12.61 -2.52 4.37
N GLN A 229 -12.25 -1.50 5.17
CA GLN A 229 -11.33 -0.44 4.79
C GLN A 229 -10.20 -0.37 5.82
N VAL A 230 -8.96 -0.40 5.35
CA VAL A 230 -7.73 -0.29 6.14
C VAL A 230 -6.90 0.86 5.58
N TYR A 231 -6.54 1.82 6.41
CA TYR A 231 -5.80 3.03 6.05
C TYR A 231 -4.46 3.06 6.74
N VAL A 232 -3.36 3.04 6.01
CA VAL A 232 -1.99 3.12 6.55
C VAL A 232 -1.27 4.35 6.00
N MET A 233 -0.70 5.17 6.88
CA MET A 233 -0.08 6.46 6.53
C MET A 233 1.41 6.33 6.22
N GLY A 234 2.01 5.18 6.48
CA GLY A 234 3.41 4.90 6.24
C GLY A 234 3.63 3.91 5.11
N HIS A 235 4.87 3.64 4.82
CA HIS A 235 5.34 2.86 3.68
C HIS A 235 6.09 1.60 4.12
N SER A 236 5.36 0.62 4.64
CA SER A 236 5.96 -0.66 5.05
C SER A 236 6.56 -1.45 3.87
N GLU A 237 6.14 -1.13 2.64
CA GLU A 237 6.59 -1.77 1.40
C GLU A 237 7.96 -1.30 0.92
N TYR A 238 8.51 -0.20 1.45
CA TYR A 238 9.75 0.40 0.96
C TYR A 238 10.95 -0.54 1.06
N ASP A 239 11.76 -0.50 0.00
CA ASP A 239 13.08 -1.14 -0.04
C ASP A 239 14.09 -0.42 0.85
N ALA A 240 15.21 -1.11 1.12
CA ALA A 240 16.29 -0.58 1.95
C ALA A 240 16.74 0.82 1.51
N ASP A 241 16.86 1.02 0.20
CA ASP A 241 17.42 2.25 -0.40
C ASP A 241 16.36 3.29 -0.83
N THR A 242 15.07 3.03 -0.65
CA THR A 242 14.02 3.93 -1.18
C THR A 242 14.16 5.35 -0.64
N LEU A 243 14.29 5.53 0.68
CA LEU A 243 14.47 6.86 1.28
C LEU A 243 15.82 7.49 0.95
N LYS A 244 16.90 6.68 0.86
CA LYS A 244 18.23 7.15 0.42
C LYS A 244 18.18 7.70 -1.01
N ASN A 245 17.55 6.96 -1.92
CA ASN A 245 17.41 7.37 -3.32
C ASN A 245 16.54 8.62 -3.45
N GLU A 246 15.50 8.76 -2.66
CA GLU A 246 14.66 9.96 -2.59
C GLU A 246 15.46 11.16 -2.07
N TYR A 247 16.19 11.01 -0.98
CA TYR A 247 17.07 12.05 -0.44
C TYR A 247 18.10 12.52 -1.46
N LEU A 248 18.79 11.60 -2.12
CA LEU A 248 19.81 11.92 -3.12
C LEU A 248 19.23 12.61 -4.36
N ARG A 249 18.04 12.18 -4.80
CA ARG A 249 17.30 12.81 -5.90
C ARG A 249 16.95 14.25 -5.59
N ASP A 250 16.35 14.49 -4.43
CA ASP A 250 15.87 15.81 -4.03
C ASP A 250 17.05 16.77 -3.74
N LYS A 251 18.12 16.26 -3.10
CA LYS A 251 19.38 17.01 -2.92
C LYS A 251 20.01 17.41 -4.25
N LYS A 252 20.05 16.49 -5.23
CA LYS A 252 20.56 16.77 -6.59
C LYS A 252 19.71 17.81 -7.32
N ALA A 253 18.40 17.83 -7.05
CA ALA A 253 17.49 18.84 -7.59
C ALA A 253 17.56 20.20 -6.88
N GLY A 254 18.40 20.34 -5.84
CA GLY A 254 18.53 21.57 -5.06
C GLY A 254 17.34 21.87 -4.14
N LEU A 255 16.52 20.88 -3.85
CA LEU A 255 15.39 21.03 -2.96
C LEU A 255 15.86 21.05 -1.49
N PRO A 256 15.19 21.80 -0.61
CA PRO A 256 15.50 21.83 0.82
C PRO A 256 15.05 20.52 1.46
N ILE A 257 15.94 19.53 1.53
CA ILE A 257 15.69 18.24 2.14
C ILE A 257 16.75 17.91 3.18
N GLU A 258 16.29 17.46 4.35
CA GLU A 258 17.15 16.90 5.40
C GLU A 258 17.34 15.38 5.17
N PRO A 259 18.44 14.75 5.65
CA PRO A 259 18.55 13.30 5.64
C PRO A 259 17.34 12.64 6.33
N PRO A 260 16.90 11.46 5.88
CA PRO A 260 15.78 10.79 6.52
C PRO A 260 16.12 10.42 7.99
N ALA A 261 15.25 10.85 8.91
CA ALA A 261 15.44 10.65 10.34
C ALA A 261 15.45 9.15 10.73
N HIS A 262 16.31 8.76 11.67
CA HIS A 262 16.39 7.40 12.24
C HIS A 262 16.62 6.29 11.20
N TYR A 263 17.15 6.63 10.04
CA TYR A 263 17.31 5.72 8.92
C TYR A 263 18.75 5.26 8.74
N PHE A 264 19.70 6.18 8.78
CA PHE A 264 21.12 5.87 8.75
C PHE A 264 21.65 5.60 10.17
N PRO A 265 22.73 4.78 10.31
CA PRO A 265 23.46 4.69 11.57
C PRO A 265 23.96 6.07 12.02
N ASP A 266 23.68 6.46 13.26
CA ASP A 266 24.07 7.76 13.83
C ASP A 266 23.57 8.97 13.01
N ASP A 267 22.48 8.80 12.24
CA ASP A 267 21.92 9.76 11.29
C ASP A 267 22.94 10.27 10.23
N ASP A 268 24.00 9.50 9.98
CA ASP A 268 25.05 9.81 9.02
C ASP A 268 24.70 9.31 7.60
N PRO A 269 24.38 10.21 6.65
CA PRO A 269 23.94 9.82 5.31
C PRO A 269 25.06 9.24 4.43
N THR A 270 26.30 9.19 4.92
CA THR A 270 27.43 8.52 4.24
C THR A 270 27.48 7.02 4.52
N LYS A 271 26.73 6.55 5.54
CA LYS A 271 26.63 5.14 5.92
C LYS A 271 25.49 4.46 5.17
N GLU A 272 25.55 3.12 5.11
CA GLU A 272 24.45 2.34 4.56
C GLU A 272 23.27 2.28 5.54
N PRO A 273 22.01 2.33 5.04
CA PRO A 273 20.83 2.32 5.89
C PRO A 273 20.64 0.97 6.61
N ILE A 274 20.02 1.02 7.79
CA ILE A 274 19.64 -0.18 8.53
C ILE A 274 18.13 -0.43 8.38
N VAL A 275 17.76 -1.53 7.75
CA VAL A 275 16.36 -1.94 7.61
C VAL A 275 15.85 -2.50 8.94
N ARG A 276 14.86 -1.81 9.54
CA ARG A 276 14.23 -2.18 10.84
C ARG A 276 12.73 -2.43 10.72
N TRP A 277 12.17 -2.44 9.50
CA TRP A 277 10.72 -2.57 9.26
C TRP A 277 10.33 -3.82 8.46
N ARG A 278 11.28 -4.56 7.89
CA ARG A 278 11.00 -5.67 6.96
C ARG A 278 10.17 -6.80 7.60
N SER A 279 10.50 -7.22 8.82
CA SER A 279 9.77 -8.30 9.51
C SER A 279 8.33 -7.89 9.80
N CYS A 280 8.14 -6.69 10.33
CA CYS A 280 6.82 -6.14 10.61
C CYS A 280 6.00 -5.93 9.33
N ALA A 281 6.62 -5.44 8.24
CA ALA A 281 5.96 -5.32 6.95
C ALA A 281 5.42 -6.66 6.45
N ASN A 282 6.26 -7.70 6.43
CA ASN A 282 5.83 -9.04 6.01
C ASN A 282 4.68 -9.57 6.88
N LEU A 283 4.75 -9.36 8.19
CA LEU A 283 3.72 -9.80 9.12
C LEU A 283 2.40 -9.04 8.90
N PHE A 284 2.46 -7.72 8.65
CA PHE A 284 1.30 -6.90 8.34
C PHE A 284 0.53 -7.41 7.13
N TYR A 285 1.21 -7.58 6.00
CA TYR A 285 0.58 -8.05 4.76
C TYR A 285 0.09 -9.50 4.88
N SER A 286 0.84 -10.37 5.55
CA SER A 286 0.41 -11.74 5.84
C SER A 286 -0.85 -11.79 6.71
N ASN A 287 -0.93 -10.95 7.75
CA ASN A 287 -2.11 -10.84 8.61
C ASN A 287 -3.30 -10.25 7.85
N TRP A 288 -3.09 -9.22 7.03
CA TRP A 288 -4.15 -8.64 6.20
C TRP A 288 -4.73 -9.71 5.25
N LEU A 289 -3.88 -10.40 4.49
CA LEU A 289 -4.29 -11.45 3.58
C LEU A 289 -5.02 -12.59 4.30
N ASN A 290 -4.53 -13.02 5.47
CA ASN A 290 -5.12 -14.13 6.20
C ASN A 290 -6.44 -13.74 6.88
N TYR A 291 -6.46 -12.67 7.67
CA TYR A 291 -7.57 -12.37 8.57
C TYR A 291 -8.64 -11.47 7.98
N TYR A 292 -8.29 -10.60 7.02
CA TYR A 292 -9.22 -9.61 6.46
C TYR A 292 -9.56 -9.87 4.99
N VAL A 293 -8.79 -10.70 4.30
CA VAL A 293 -9.07 -11.13 2.94
C VAL A 293 -9.57 -12.57 2.95
N TYR A 294 -8.70 -13.55 3.24
CA TYR A 294 -9.02 -14.98 3.10
C TYR A 294 -10.15 -15.45 4.02
N GLN A 295 -10.08 -15.14 5.33
CA GLN A 295 -11.06 -15.62 6.30
C GLN A 295 -12.42 -14.89 6.24
N THR A 296 -12.48 -13.73 5.62
CA THR A 296 -13.70 -12.92 5.51
C THR A 296 -14.37 -12.99 4.16
N THR A 297 -13.64 -13.35 3.10
CA THR A 297 -14.22 -13.51 1.77
C THR A 297 -15.16 -14.73 1.75
N PRO A 298 -16.39 -14.59 1.19
CA PRO A 298 -17.27 -15.72 0.95
C PRO A 298 -16.59 -16.78 0.05
N TYR A 299 -17.01 -18.04 0.17
CA TYR A 299 -16.49 -19.12 -0.68
C TYR A 299 -16.69 -18.81 -2.17
N ASP A 300 -17.86 -18.32 -2.57
CA ASP A 300 -18.08 -17.75 -3.89
C ASP A 300 -17.94 -16.22 -3.82
N VAL A 301 -16.99 -15.66 -4.58
CA VAL A 301 -16.74 -14.21 -4.64
C VAL A 301 -17.95 -13.41 -5.12
N LYS A 302 -18.89 -14.05 -5.84
CA LYS A 302 -20.14 -13.40 -6.26
C LYS A 302 -21.00 -12.96 -5.08
N ASP A 303 -20.83 -13.60 -3.92
CA ASP A 303 -21.58 -13.31 -2.70
C ASP A 303 -20.97 -12.14 -1.89
N ILE A 304 -19.90 -11.51 -2.36
CA ILE A 304 -19.34 -10.28 -1.75
C ILE A 304 -20.38 -9.15 -1.81
N GLN A 305 -20.65 -8.53 -0.64
CA GLN A 305 -21.63 -7.44 -0.46
C GLN A 305 -20.94 -6.16 -0.03
#